data_e960a6a9b28b252313e2cc775bf3dcd7
#
_entry.id   e960a6a9b28b252313e2cc775bf3dcd7
#
_cell.length_a   1.000
_cell.length_b   1.000
_cell.length_c   1.000
_cell.angle_alpha   90.00
_cell.angle_beta   90.00
_cell.angle_gamma   90.00
#
_symmetry.space_group_name_H-M   'P 1'
#
loop_
_entity.id
_entity.type
_entity.pdbx_description
1 polymer ?
#
loop_
_entity_poly.entity_id
_entity_poly.type
_entity_poly.pdbx_seq_one_letter_code
_entity_poly.pdbx_strand_id
1 'polypeptide(L)'
;MSLTQPVVIEQAAVAFPAPVPVETGHTVKSPMVGTFYRAAAPGAKSLVEIGNVVKEGDTLCIIEAMKILNEIESDKAGTVRSILVDNGQPVEYGQPLFIID
;
A
#
# COMPACT_ATOMS: atom_id res chain seq x y z
N MET A 1 46.74 -21.05 5.60
CA MET A 1 46.39 -20.83 5.56
C MET A 1 45.58 -20.27 5.51
N SER A 2 45.35 -20.32 5.43
CA SER A 2 44.61 -19.87 5.31
C SER A 2 43.71 -19.50 5.10
N LEU A 3 43.37 -19.50 5.07
CA LEU A 3 42.53 -19.21 4.90
C LEU A 3 41.63 -18.69 4.91
N THR A 4 41.45 -18.60 4.84
CA THR A 4 40.56 -18.21 4.84
C THR A 4 39.74 -17.51 4.71
N GLN A 5 39.41 -17.35 4.58
CA GLN A 5 38.62 -16.76 4.50
C GLN A 5 37.73 -16.31 4.34
N PRO A 6 37.56 -16.42 4.29
CA PRO A 6 36.60 -16.03 4.10
C PRO A 6 35.78 -15.48 4.05
N VAL A 7 35.64 -15.54 4.09
CA VAL A 7 34.84 -15.03 4.06
C VAL A 7 34.03 -14.46 3.93
N VAL A 8 33.91 -14.58 3.93
CA VAL A 8 33.13 -14.11 3.84
C VAL A 8 32.33 -13.45 3.78
N ILE A 9 32.32 -13.55 3.84
CA ILE A 9 31.61 -12.98 3.80
C ILE A 9 30.80 -12.46 3.74
N GLU A 10 30.73 -12.59 3.69
CA GLU A 10 29.97 -12.15 3.65
C GLU A 10 29.20 -11.63 3.41
N GLN A 11 29.20 -11.84 3.35
CA GLN A 11 28.52 -11.39 3.07
C GLN A 11 27.76 -10.97 3.12
N ALA A 12 27.78 -11.22 3.29
CA ALA A 12 27.14 -10.89 3.28
C ALA A 12 26.46 -10.30 3.18
N ALA A 13 26.46 -10.34 3.33
CA ALA A 13 25.95 -9.71 3.20
C ALA A 13 25.26 -9.15 2.73
N VAL A 14 25.24 -9.36 2.59
CA VAL A 14 24.68 -8.85 2.10
C VAL A 14 23.74 -8.48 1.97
N ALA A 15 23.42 -8.75 2.12
CA ALA A 15 22.58 -8.44 1.81
C ALA A 15 21.71 -7.94 2.34
N PHE A 16 21.54 -7.78 2.68
CA PHE A 16 20.75 -7.24 2.93
C PHE A 16 20.22 -6.55 2.66
N PRO A 17 20.03 -7.05 2.97
CA PRO A 17 19.32 -6.52 2.01
C PRO A 17 19.24 -5.25 1.84
N ALA A 18 19.52 -5.27 0.95
CA ALA A 18 19.40 -3.98 0.53
C ALA A 18 18.18 -3.45 1.11
N PRO A 19 18.29 -2.42 1.80
CA PRO A 19 17.13 -1.76 2.26
C PRO A 19 16.30 -1.45 1.05
N VAL A 20 15.11 -1.91 1.08
CA VAL A 20 14.13 -1.48 0.15
C VAL A 20 14.10 0.02 0.26
N PRO A 21 14.14 0.73 -0.85
CA PRO A 21 14.01 2.16 -0.79
C PRO A 21 12.76 2.48 -0.01
N VAL A 22 12.94 3.25 1.01
CA VAL A 22 11.80 3.65 1.80
C VAL A 22 10.95 4.54 0.93
N GLU A 23 9.70 4.17 0.78
CA GLU A 23 8.76 5.05 0.14
C GLU A 23 8.62 6.28 1.00
N THR A 24 8.89 7.43 0.43
CA THR A 24 8.58 8.67 1.13
C THR A 24 7.09 8.86 1.05
N GLY A 25 6.53 9.49 2.06
CA GLY A 25 5.11 9.73 2.09
C GLY A 25 4.42 8.86 3.11
N HIS A 26 3.14 9.04 3.20
CA HIS A 26 2.30 8.39 4.20
C HIS A 26 1.62 7.17 3.61
N THR A 27 1.65 6.07 4.33
CA THR A 27 1.00 4.83 3.89
C THR A 27 -0.39 4.76 4.51
N VAL A 28 -1.41 4.61 3.66
CA VAL A 28 -2.77 4.34 4.10
C VAL A 28 -2.95 2.83 4.12
N LYS A 29 -3.34 2.29 5.27
CA LYS A 29 -3.43 0.85 5.48
C LYS A 29 -4.87 0.43 5.63
N SER A 30 -5.16 -0.83 5.31
CA SER A 30 -6.50 -1.36 5.45
C SER A 30 -6.86 -1.52 6.92
N PRO A 31 -8.01 -0.99 7.35
CA PRO A 31 -8.45 -1.16 8.72
C PRO A 31 -9.17 -2.47 8.96
N MET A 32 -9.32 -3.31 7.94
CA MET A 32 -10.10 -4.54 8.07
C MET A 32 -9.72 -5.53 6.97
N VAL A 33 -10.14 -6.76 7.15
CA VAL A 33 -10.03 -7.80 6.13
C VAL A 33 -11.22 -7.67 5.19
N GLY A 34 -10.98 -7.77 3.89
CA GLY A 34 -12.07 -7.72 2.92
C GLY A 34 -11.56 -7.70 1.50
N THR A 35 -12.39 -7.25 0.59
CA THR A 35 -12.05 -7.12 -0.82
C THR A 35 -11.94 -5.65 -1.19
N PHE A 36 -10.84 -5.30 -1.83
CA PHE A 36 -10.54 -3.92 -2.21
C PHE A 36 -11.22 -3.58 -3.53
N TYR A 37 -11.91 -2.44 -3.57
CA TYR A 37 -12.49 -1.92 -4.82
C TYR A 37 -12.07 -0.47 -4.97
N ARG A 38 -11.73 -0.10 -6.20
CA ARG A 38 -11.32 1.27 -6.50
C ARG A 38 -12.50 2.19 -6.78
N ALA A 39 -13.68 1.62 -6.98
CA ALA A 39 -14.89 2.37 -7.32
C ALA A 39 -16.02 1.96 -6.40
N ALA A 40 -17.02 2.84 -6.28
CA ALA A 40 -18.15 2.60 -5.40
C ALA A 40 -19.10 1.53 -5.93
N ALA A 41 -19.02 1.21 -7.22
CA ALA A 41 -19.89 0.21 -7.83
C ALA A 41 -19.21 -0.35 -9.07
N PRO A 42 -19.57 -1.56 -9.51
CA PRO A 42 -19.02 -2.13 -10.74
C PRO A 42 -19.25 -1.18 -11.91
N GLY A 43 -18.20 -0.96 -12.69
CA GLY A 43 -18.26 -0.10 -13.86
C GLY A 43 -18.22 1.39 -13.55
N ALA A 44 -18.23 1.75 -12.27
CA ALA A 44 -18.13 3.16 -11.90
C ALA A 44 -16.69 3.63 -12.03
N LYS A 45 -16.53 4.94 -12.03
CA LYS A 45 -15.22 5.56 -12.11
C LYS A 45 -14.47 5.31 -10.81
N SER A 46 -13.17 5.12 -10.90
CA SER A 46 -12.33 5.00 -9.71
C SER A 46 -12.44 6.23 -8.85
N LEU A 47 -12.45 6.04 -7.54
CA LEU A 47 -12.59 7.15 -6.60
C LEU A 47 -11.38 8.06 -6.64
N VAL A 48 -10.18 7.49 -6.78
CA VAL A 48 -8.97 8.27 -6.95
C VAL A 48 -8.06 7.58 -7.96
N GLU A 49 -7.14 8.37 -8.53
CA GLU A 49 -6.12 7.88 -9.44
C GLU A 49 -4.78 8.39 -8.95
N ILE A 50 -3.71 7.74 -9.42
CA ILE A 50 -2.36 8.23 -9.13
C ILE A 50 -2.25 9.65 -9.66
N GLY A 51 -1.74 10.55 -8.83
CA GLY A 51 -1.61 11.96 -9.17
C GLY A 51 -2.74 12.83 -8.67
N ASN A 52 -3.83 12.24 -8.17
CA ASN A 52 -4.93 13.03 -7.62
C ASN A 52 -4.51 13.64 -6.28
N VAL A 53 -4.95 14.86 -6.05
CA VAL A 53 -4.77 15.54 -4.77
C VAL A 53 -5.96 15.15 -3.89
N VAL A 54 -5.68 14.73 -2.66
CA VAL A 54 -6.72 14.35 -1.72
C VAL A 54 -6.54 15.10 -0.42
N LYS A 55 -7.60 15.19 0.34
CA LYS A 55 -7.61 15.82 1.65
C LYS A 55 -7.94 14.76 2.69
N GLU A 56 -7.59 15.05 3.93
CA GLU A 56 -8.01 14.22 5.04
C GLU A 56 -9.53 14.08 5.01
N GLY A 57 -10.01 12.85 5.07
CA GLY A 57 -11.44 12.56 4.98
C GLY A 57 -11.96 12.21 3.60
N ASP A 58 -11.16 12.42 2.56
CA ASP A 58 -11.59 12.02 1.22
C ASP A 58 -11.62 10.50 1.10
N THR A 59 -12.65 9.98 0.45
CA THR A 59 -12.79 8.54 0.25
C THR A 59 -11.82 8.09 -0.84
N LEU A 60 -10.98 7.12 -0.50
CA LEU A 60 -9.97 6.60 -1.42
C LEU A 60 -10.41 5.31 -2.10
N CYS A 61 -11.11 4.45 -1.37
CA CYS A 61 -11.49 3.15 -1.88
C CYS A 61 -12.61 2.57 -1.04
N ILE A 62 -13.07 1.41 -1.47
CA ILE A 62 -14.10 0.65 -0.76
C ILE A 62 -13.50 -0.69 -0.37
N ILE A 63 -13.74 -1.11 0.86
CA ILE A 63 -13.42 -2.47 1.31
C ILE A 63 -14.74 -3.16 1.60
N GLU A 64 -15.04 -4.21 0.87
CA GLU A 64 -16.24 -5.01 1.13
C GLU A 64 -15.88 -6.10 2.12
N ALA A 65 -16.57 -6.13 3.25
CA ALA A 65 -16.39 -7.13 4.27
C ALA A 65 -17.76 -7.54 4.75
N MET A 66 -18.05 -8.85 4.70
CA MET A 66 -19.32 -9.40 5.19
C MET A 66 -20.52 -8.72 4.55
N LYS A 67 -20.44 -8.48 3.25
CA LYS A 67 -21.48 -7.86 2.43
C LYS A 67 -21.76 -6.40 2.78
N ILE A 68 -20.86 -5.77 3.52
CA ILE A 68 -20.95 -4.36 3.85
C ILE A 68 -19.83 -3.64 3.11
N LEU A 69 -20.20 -2.54 2.45
CA LEU A 69 -19.23 -1.71 1.73
C LEU A 69 -18.76 -0.63 2.68
N ASN A 70 -17.48 -0.68 3.01
CA ASN A 70 -16.88 0.28 3.93
C ASN A 70 -16.04 1.26 3.14
N GLU A 71 -16.32 2.55 3.28
CA GLU A 71 -15.54 3.59 2.64
C GLU A 71 -14.28 3.83 3.46
N ILE A 72 -13.15 3.81 2.79
CA ILE A 72 -11.86 4.03 3.43
C ILE A 72 -11.41 5.43 3.06
N GLU A 73 -11.22 6.26 4.08
CA GLU A 73 -10.90 7.66 3.90
C GLU A 73 -9.42 7.89 4.12
N SER A 74 -8.90 8.91 3.44
CA SER A 74 -7.52 9.31 3.65
C SER A 74 -7.39 9.95 5.03
N ASP A 75 -6.35 9.57 5.75
CA ASP A 75 -6.04 10.20 7.02
C ASP A 75 -4.93 11.23 6.86
N LYS A 76 -4.65 11.63 5.62
CA LYS A 76 -3.63 12.63 5.35
C LYS A 76 -3.96 13.35 4.06
N ALA A 77 -3.69 14.64 4.03
CA ALA A 77 -3.81 15.43 2.81
C ALA A 77 -2.52 15.27 1.99
N GLY A 78 -2.66 15.23 0.68
CA GLY A 78 -1.51 15.13 -0.20
C GLY A 78 -1.90 14.61 -1.56
N THR A 79 -0.92 14.07 -2.27
CA THR A 79 -1.13 13.54 -3.61
C THR A 79 -1.00 12.02 -3.58
N VAL A 80 -1.92 11.34 -4.24
CA VAL A 80 -1.87 9.87 -4.36
C VAL A 80 -0.67 9.53 -5.23
N ARG A 81 0.33 8.91 -4.62
CA ARG A 81 1.55 8.56 -5.33
C ARG A 81 1.52 7.14 -5.85
N SER A 82 0.98 6.23 -5.08
CA SER A 82 0.92 4.82 -5.45
C SER A 82 -0.38 4.21 -4.98
N ILE A 83 -0.88 3.27 -5.76
CA ILE A 83 -2.01 2.43 -5.39
C ILE A 83 -1.46 1.02 -5.38
N LEU A 84 -1.43 0.40 -4.21
CA LEU A 84 -0.65 -0.81 -3.98
C LEU A 84 -1.45 -2.10 -4.13
N VAL A 85 -2.76 -1.98 -4.38
CA VAL A 85 -3.66 -3.13 -4.46
C VAL A 85 -4.47 -3.01 -5.73
N ASP A 86 -4.72 -4.15 -6.37
CA ASP A 86 -5.54 -4.19 -7.58
C ASP A 86 -7.01 -4.26 -7.23
N ASN A 87 -7.84 -3.71 -8.11
CA ASN A 87 -9.29 -3.76 -7.93
C ASN A 87 -9.76 -5.21 -7.84
N GLY A 88 -10.55 -5.53 -6.83
CA GLY A 88 -11.08 -6.87 -6.62
C GLY A 88 -10.15 -7.80 -5.85
N GLN A 89 -9.01 -7.31 -5.38
CA GLN A 89 -8.04 -8.11 -4.67
C GLN A 89 -8.40 -8.21 -3.18
N PRO A 90 -8.24 -9.39 -2.57
CA PRO A 90 -8.44 -9.48 -1.13
C PRO A 90 -7.32 -8.76 -0.38
N VAL A 91 -7.68 -8.13 0.72
CA VAL A 91 -6.72 -7.42 1.58
C VAL A 91 -6.88 -7.87 3.01
N GLU A 92 -5.80 -7.71 3.76
CA GLU A 92 -5.75 -8.07 5.17
C GLU A 92 -5.62 -6.82 6.01
N TYR A 93 -5.96 -6.96 7.28
CA TYR A 93 -5.82 -5.87 8.23
C TYR A 93 -4.37 -5.37 8.23
N GLY A 94 -4.21 -4.07 8.12
CA GLY A 94 -2.89 -3.46 8.15
C GLY A 94 -2.15 -3.49 6.83
N GLN A 95 -2.75 -4.07 5.79
CA GLN A 95 -2.09 -4.14 4.50
C GLN A 95 -2.01 -2.75 3.88
N PRO A 96 -0.85 -2.34 3.36
CA PRO A 96 -0.73 -1.04 2.70
C PRO A 96 -1.61 -0.98 1.45
N LEU A 97 -2.34 0.13 1.31
CA LEU A 97 -3.25 0.33 0.18
C LEU A 97 -2.77 1.46 -0.72
N PHE A 98 -2.35 2.58 -0.15
CA PHE A 98 -1.97 3.77 -0.89
C PHE A 98 -0.76 4.42 -0.28
N ILE A 99 -0.01 5.15 -1.10
CA ILE A 99 1.02 6.06 -0.62
C ILE A 99 0.56 7.47 -0.96
N ILE A 100 0.48 8.32 0.05
CA ILE A 100 0.09 9.74 -0.09
C ILE A 100 1.30 10.58 0.21
N ASP A 101 1.64 11.45 -0.71
CA ASP A 101 2.80 12.34 -0.55
C ASP A 101 2.42 13.63 0.09
#